data_dbff0e8c39766d89929bdc3310d8abc7
#
_entry.id   dbff0e8c39766d89929bdc3310d8abc7
#
_cell.length_a   1.000
_cell.length_b   1.000
_cell.length_c   1.000
_cell.angle_alpha   90.00
_cell.angle_beta   90.00
_cell.angle_gamma   90.00
#
_symmetry.space_group_name_H-M   'P 1'
#
loop_
_entity.id
_entity.type
_entity.pdbx_description
1 polymer ?
#
loop_
_entity_poly.entity_id
_entity_poly.type
_entity_poly.pdbx_seq_one_letter_code
_entity_poly.pdbx_strand_id
1 'polypeptide(L)'
;MERAILKKTLCPLRPLCTGGSGRAAEKNEVFCMIIQNALVYTPRHTFERGTLFIRNGRIVPFAAPEAGEEVIDAEGLYALPGLVDIHFHGAMGKDFCDGTEEAIQTLADFEASKGVLAICPATMTYPEEFLNHVMDAAAAHENGKGADLVGINME
;
A
#
# COMPACT_ATOMS: atom_id res chain seq x y z
N MET A 1 -24.89 -3.97 6.31
CA MET A 1 -24.56 -2.54 6.14
C MET A 1 -23.06 -2.45 5.92
N GLU A 2 -22.64 -2.61 4.66
CA GLU A 2 -21.21 -2.54 4.27
C GLU A 2 -20.76 -1.08 4.33
N ARG A 3 -19.95 -0.75 5.31
CA ARG A 3 -19.27 0.54 5.35
C ARG A 3 -18.09 0.44 4.38
N ALA A 4 -18.18 1.18 3.27
CA ALA A 4 -17.13 1.24 2.26
C ALA A 4 -15.82 1.71 2.89
N ILE A 5 -14.84 0.82 2.94
CA ILE A 5 -13.45 1.18 3.13
C ILE A 5 -13.05 1.90 1.85
N LEU A 6 -12.45 3.08 1.96
CA LEU A 6 -12.00 3.85 0.81
C LEU A 6 -10.89 3.06 0.09
N LYS A 7 -11.29 2.24 -0.90
CA LYS A 7 -10.40 1.43 -1.73
C LYS A 7 -9.80 2.30 -2.85
N LYS A 8 -8.97 3.27 -2.51
CA LYS A 8 -7.99 3.78 -3.47
C LYS A 8 -6.63 3.74 -2.80
N THR A 9 -5.84 2.80 -3.23
CA THR A 9 -4.44 2.62 -2.88
C THR A 9 -3.73 3.96 -3.04
N LEU A 10 -3.27 4.53 -1.94
CA LEU A 10 -2.24 5.55 -2.00
C LEU A 10 -1.03 4.86 -2.59
N CYS A 11 -0.67 5.19 -3.83
CA CYS A 11 0.46 4.62 -4.53
C CYS A 11 1.72 4.68 -3.64
N PRO A 12 2.45 3.57 -3.48
CA PRO A 12 3.65 3.55 -2.66
C PRO A 12 4.70 4.50 -3.22
N LEU A 13 5.47 5.08 -2.32
CA LEU A 13 6.59 5.96 -2.59
C LEU A 13 7.58 5.29 -3.55
N ARG A 14 7.62 5.70 -4.81
CA ARG A 14 8.78 5.38 -5.66
C ARG A 14 10.01 6.07 -5.07
N PRO A 15 11.08 5.34 -4.77
CA PRO A 15 12.34 5.98 -4.43
C PRO A 15 12.84 6.78 -5.64
N LEU A 16 13.32 8.00 -5.38
CA LEU A 16 14.05 8.82 -6.35
C LEU A 16 15.26 8.02 -6.86
N CYS A 17 15.16 7.47 -8.06
CA CYS A 17 16.33 6.97 -8.77
C CYS A 17 17.18 8.14 -9.18
N THR A 18 18.33 8.30 -8.53
CA THR A 18 19.40 9.19 -8.96
C THR A 18 20.12 8.59 -10.16
N GLY A 19 20.08 9.31 -11.29
CA GLY A 19 21.14 9.29 -12.30
C GLY A 19 21.07 8.23 -13.39
N GLY A 20 20.67 8.63 -14.60
CA GLY A 20 20.85 7.89 -15.85
C GLY A 20 20.28 8.66 -17.04
N SER A 21 21.15 9.11 -17.90
CA SER A 21 20.94 9.96 -19.07
C SER A 21 19.83 9.52 -20.05
N GLY A 22 18.94 10.46 -20.41
CA GLY A 22 18.41 10.58 -21.76
C GLY A 22 17.26 9.64 -22.14
N ARG A 23 16.01 10.11 -21.88
CA ARG A 23 14.86 9.92 -22.77
C ARG A 23 13.74 10.87 -22.36
N ALA A 24 12.90 11.27 -23.36
CA ALA A 24 11.86 12.28 -23.29
C ALA A 24 11.13 12.35 -21.94
N ALA A 25 10.94 13.57 -21.42
CA ALA A 25 10.18 13.87 -20.23
C ALA A 25 8.76 13.28 -20.35
N GLU A 26 8.51 12.12 -19.74
CA GLU A 26 7.16 11.74 -19.35
C GLU A 26 6.68 12.84 -18.41
N LYS A 27 5.56 13.46 -18.76
CA LYS A 27 4.86 14.39 -17.87
C LYS A 27 4.58 13.61 -16.58
N ASN A 28 5.36 13.89 -15.52
CA ASN A 28 5.01 13.47 -14.18
C ASN A 28 3.65 14.12 -13.88
N GLU A 29 2.58 13.39 -14.04
CA GLU A 29 1.28 13.82 -13.54
C GLU A 29 1.42 13.97 -12.04
N VAL A 30 1.37 15.22 -11.59
CA VAL A 30 1.39 15.55 -10.17
C VAL A 30 0.09 15.00 -9.59
N PHE A 31 0.19 13.89 -8.85
CA PHE A 31 -0.97 13.31 -8.20
C PHE A 31 -1.41 14.21 -7.04
N CYS A 32 -2.55 14.87 -7.20
CA CYS A 32 -3.16 15.74 -6.22
C CYS A 32 -4.56 15.25 -5.87
N MET A 33 -4.85 15.12 -4.57
CA MET A 33 -6.15 14.67 -4.10
C MET A 33 -6.51 15.38 -2.79
N ILE A 34 -7.80 15.71 -2.63
CA ILE A 34 -8.36 16.17 -1.36
C ILE A 34 -9.39 15.15 -0.88
N ILE A 35 -9.28 14.72 0.37
CA ILE A 35 -10.30 13.90 1.05
C ILE A 35 -10.91 14.79 2.13
N GLN A 36 -12.16 15.23 1.91
CA GLN A 36 -12.86 16.14 2.83
C GLN A 36 -13.92 15.42 3.66
N ASN A 37 -14.28 16.01 4.80
CA ASN A 37 -15.35 15.55 5.71
C ASN A 37 -15.11 14.18 6.36
N ALA A 38 -13.90 13.61 6.26
CA ALA A 38 -13.57 12.35 6.88
C ALA A 38 -13.47 12.45 8.41
N LEU A 39 -13.71 11.35 9.10
CA LEU A 39 -13.28 11.15 10.49
C LEU A 39 -11.83 10.66 10.48
N VAL A 40 -10.90 11.60 10.63
CA VAL A 40 -9.45 11.33 10.52
C VAL A 40 -8.91 10.84 11.86
N TYR A 41 -8.18 9.72 11.84
CA TYR A 41 -7.45 9.23 13.02
C TYR A 41 -6.25 10.12 13.31
N THR A 42 -6.19 10.66 14.52
CA THR A 42 -5.18 11.64 14.93
C THR A 42 -4.07 11.01 15.78
N PRO A 43 -2.91 11.67 15.96
CA PRO A 43 -1.86 11.22 16.87
C PRO A 43 -2.30 11.15 18.36
N ARG A 44 -3.45 11.72 18.69
CA ARG A 44 -4.05 11.62 20.04
C ARG A 44 -4.91 10.37 20.22
N HIS A 45 -4.92 9.46 19.23
CA HIS A 45 -5.74 8.26 19.20
C HIS A 45 -7.26 8.54 19.23
N THR A 46 -7.67 9.64 18.64
CA THR A 46 -9.06 10.06 18.48
C THR A 46 -9.42 10.20 17.01
N PHE A 47 -10.70 10.12 16.69
CA PHE A 47 -11.21 10.45 15.38
C PHE A 47 -11.78 11.87 15.40
N GLU A 48 -11.29 12.72 14.53
CA GLU A 48 -11.72 14.10 14.39
C GLU A 48 -12.14 14.40 12.96
N ARG A 49 -13.22 15.16 12.77
CA ARG A 49 -13.62 15.57 11.41
C ARG A 49 -12.51 16.45 10.82
N GLY A 50 -12.07 16.10 9.64
CA GLY A 50 -10.97 16.80 8.99
C GLY A 50 -10.93 16.63 7.48
N THR A 51 -9.96 17.30 6.89
CA THR A 51 -9.63 17.21 5.47
C THR A 51 -8.17 16.80 5.33
N LEU A 52 -7.89 15.83 4.45
CA LEU A 52 -6.56 15.41 4.09
C LEU A 52 -6.22 15.96 2.71
N PHE A 53 -5.07 16.63 2.62
CA PHE A 53 -4.50 17.10 1.35
C PHE A 53 -3.35 16.17 0.97
N ILE A 54 -3.42 15.59 -0.23
CA ILE A 54 -2.42 14.66 -0.70
C ILE A 54 -1.74 15.28 -1.91
N ARG A 55 -0.40 15.36 -1.86
CA ARG A 55 0.44 15.88 -2.93
C ARG A 55 1.61 14.92 -3.16
N ASN A 56 1.75 14.46 -4.39
CA ASN A 56 2.84 13.53 -4.75
C ASN A 56 2.92 12.32 -3.81
N GLY A 57 1.78 11.70 -3.48
CA GLY A 57 1.70 10.54 -2.59
C GLY A 57 1.96 10.83 -1.11
N ARG A 58 2.01 12.11 -0.69
CA ARG A 58 2.24 12.50 0.71
C ARG A 58 1.09 13.33 1.25
N ILE A 59 0.75 13.12 2.51
CA ILE A 59 -0.17 13.98 3.23
C ILE A 59 0.58 15.27 3.60
N VAL A 60 -0.02 16.41 3.23
CA VAL A 60 0.51 17.74 3.54
C VAL A 60 -0.46 18.51 4.46
N PRO A 61 0.00 19.49 5.27
CA PRO A 61 -0.85 20.16 6.24
C PRO A 61 -2.04 20.88 5.62
N PHE A 62 -1.81 21.70 4.61
CA PHE A 62 -2.83 22.41 3.85
C PHE A 62 -2.30 22.72 2.46
N ALA A 63 -3.15 22.61 1.48
CA ALA A 63 -2.84 23.05 0.13
C ALA A 63 -4.07 23.71 -0.50
N ALA A 64 -3.86 24.80 -1.21
CA ALA A 64 -4.92 25.40 -2.00
C ALA A 64 -5.36 24.40 -3.09
N PRO A 65 -6.68 24.27 -3.34
CA PRO A 65 -7.16 23.41 -4.42
C PRO A 65 -6.57 23.84 -5.77
N GLU A 66 -6.18 22.85 -6.56
CA GLU A 66 -5.65 23.07 -7.91
C GLU A 66 -6.69 22.66 -8.97
N ALA A 67 -6.61 23.25 -10.15
CA ALA A 67 -7.52 22.92 -11.23
C ALA A 67 -7.33 21.45 -11.67
N GLY A 68 -8.43 20.67 -11.69
CA GLY A 68 -8.40 19.26 -12.07
C GLY A 68 -8.04 18.30 -10.92
N GLU A 69 -7.93 18.81 -9.70
CA GLU A 69 -7.68 17.99 -8.52
C GLU A 69 -8.86 17.08 -8.20
N GLU A 70 -8.58 15.82 -7.84
CA GLU A 70 -9.59 14.88 -7.38
C GLU A 70 -10.05 15.25 -5.96
N VAL A 71 -11.34 15.47 -5.78
CA VAL A 71 -11.94 15.72 -4.47
C VAL A 71 -12.87 14.56 -4.12
N ILE A 72 -12.59 13.93 -2.97
CA ILE A 72 -13.41 12.85 -2.42
C ILE A 72 -14.15 13.39 -1.20
N ASP A 73 -15.48 13.37 -1.23
CA ASP A 73 -16.29 13.61 -0.04
C ASP A 73 -16.43 12.31 0.75
N ALA A 74 -15.78 12.28 1.90
CA ALA A 74 -15.73 11.12 2.79
C ALA A 74 -16.65 11.31 4.02
N GLU A 75 -17.77 12.01 3.87
CA GLU A 75 -18.70 12.19 4.97
C GLU A 75 -19.18 10.85 5.53
N GLY A 76 -19.04 10.68 6.86
CA GLY A 76 -19.39 9.45 7.56
C GLY A 76 -18.39 8.30 7.40
N LEU A 77 -17.29 8.50 6.67
CA LEU A 77 -16.22 7.52 6.52
C LEU A 77 -15.04 7.83 7.45
N TYR A 78 -14.28 6.80 7.77
CA TYR A 78 -13.07 6.89 8.57
C TYR A 78 -11.83 6.94 7.67
N ALA A 79 -10.91 7.86 7.97
CA ALA A 79 -9.59 7.91 7.39
C ALA A 79 -8.56 7.53 8.46
N LEU A 80 -7.85 6.44 8.25
CA LEU A 80 -6.82 5.92 9.15
C LEU A 80 -5.62 5.45 8.33
N PRO A 81 -4.43 5.38 8.95
CA PRO A 81 -3.27 4.75 8.31
C PRO A 81 -3.60 3.34 7.85
N GLY A 82 -3.00 2.91 6.74
CA GLY A 82 -3.10 1.54 6.29
C GLY A 82 -2.62 0.58 7.38
N LEU A 83 -3.27 -0.57 7.49
CA LEU A 83 -2.87 -1.61 8.42
C LEU A 83 -1.59 -2.29 7.93
N VAL A 84 -0.87 -2.91 8.85
CA VAL A 84 0.32 -3.71 8.57
C VAL A 84 0.07 -5.11 9.09
N ASP A 85 0.20 -6.12 8.23
CA ASP A 85 0.17 -7.52 8.66
C ASP A 85 1.60 -8.05 8.68
N ILE A 86 2.04 -8.48 9.86
CA ILE A 86 3.40 -8.95 10.08
C ILE A 86 3.49 -10.47 10.23
N HIS A 87 2.37 -11.18 10.14
CA HIS A 87 2.37 -12.63 10.29
C HIS A 87 1.12 -13.27 9.68
N PHE A 88 1.25 -13.80 8.49
CA PHE A 88 0.27 -14.69 7.85
C PHE A 88 1.02 -15.58 6.84
N HIS A 89 0.45 -16.73 6.48
CA HIS A 89 1.10 -17.68 5.57
C HIS A 89 0.51 -17.64 4.17
N GLY A 90 -0.82 -17.53 4.09
CA GLY A 90 -1.50 -17.60 2.81
C GLY A 90 -2.93 -17.11 2.84
N ALA A 91 -3.49 -16.89 1.65
CA ALA A 91 -4.88 -16.53 1.42
C ALA A 91 -5.29 -16.91 0.00
N MET A 92 -6.59 -17.02 -0.26
CA MET A 92 -7.14 -17.25 -1.60
C MET A 92 -6.60 -18.50 -2.31
N GLY A 93 -6.20 -19.54 -1.53
CA GLY A 93 -5.63 -20.77 -2.05
C GLY A 93 -4.17 -20.66 -2.51
N LYS A 94 -3.49 -19.58 -2.17
CA LYS A 94 -2.06 -19.36 -2.35
C LYS A 94 -1.36 -19.29 -1.00
N ASP A 95 -0.12 -19.74 -0.95
CA ASP A 95 0.77 -19.67 0.20
C ASP A 95 2.03 -18.87 -0.18
N PHE A 96 2.59 -18.13 0.78
CA PHE A 96 3.83 -17.40 0.52
C PHE A 96 4.97 -18.33 0.14
N CYS A 97 4.96 -19.54 0.72
CA CYS A 97 5.92 -20.58 0.40
C CYS A 97 5.72 -21.24 -0.96
N ASP A 98 4.68 -20.88 -1.75
CA ASP A 98 4.60 -21.26 -3.17
C ASP A 98 5.78 -20.68 -3.97
N GLY A 99 6.43 -19.61 -3.47
CA GLY A 99 7.64 -19.03 -4.04
C GLY A 99 7.44 -18.51 -5.47
N THR A 100 6.27 -17.97 -5.78
CA THR A 100 5.96 -17.48 -7.12
C THR A 100 5.42 -16.04 -7.07
N GLU A 101 5.70 -15.26 -8.13
CA GLU A 101 5.15 -13.91 -8.28
C GLU A 101 3.61 -13.90 -8.22
N GLU A 102 2.96 -14.89 -8.83
CA GLU A 102 1.50 -15.02 -8.79
C GLU A 102 0.97 -15.17 -7.36
N ALA A 103 1.63 -15.98 -6.53
CA ALA A 103 1.24 -16.17 -5.14
C ALA A 103 1.43 -14.86 -4.36
N ILE A 104 2.59 -14.23 -4.45
CA ILE A 104 2.89 -12.98 -3.76
C ILE A 104 1.88 -11.88 -4.15
N GLN A 105 1.62 -11.70 -5.45
CA GLN A 105 0.66 -10.70 -5.92
C GLN A 105 -0.77 -11.01 -5.47
N THR A 106 -1.17 -12.28 -5.44
CA THR A 106 -2.50 -12.70 -4.94
C THR A 106 -2.66 -12.33 -3.46
N LEU A 107 -1.64 -12.60 -2.65
CA LEU A 107 -1.62 -12.23 -1.23
C LEU A 107 -1.65 -10.72 -1.05
N ALA A 108 -0.86 -9.98 -1.79
CA ALA A 108 -0.82 -8.53 -1.76
C ALA A 108 -2.19 -7.90 -2.12
N ASP A 109 -2.84 -8.39 -3.18
CA ASP A 109 -4.17 -7.91 -3.61
C ASP A 109 -5.25 -8.25 -2.55
N PHE A 110 -5.19 -9.44 -1.96
CA PHE A 110 -6.13 -9.85 -0.92
C PHE A 110 -5.99 -8.96 0.33
N GLU A 111 -4.78 -8.79 0.83
CA GLU A 111 -4.50 -7.99 2.02
C GLU A 111 -4.89 -6.51 1.82
N ALA A 112 -4.56 -5.92 0.67
CA ALA A 112 -5.01 -4.58 0.32
C ALA A 112 -6.55 -4.47 0.29
N SER A 113 -7.24 -5.54 -0.12
CA SER A 113 -8.70 -5.59 -0.10
C SER A 113 -9.30 -5.50 1.31
N LYS A 114 -8.52 -5.77 2.35
CA LYS A 114 -8.88 -5.68 3.76
C LYS A 114 -8.39 -4.40 4.43
N GLY A 115 -7.67 -3.54 3.71
CA GLY A 115 -7.11 -2.29 4.24
C GLY A 115 -5.69 -2.45 4.81
N VAL A 116 -5.08 -3.62 4.62
CA VAL A 116 -3.66 -3.85 4.91
C VAL A 116 -2.85 -3.32 3.73
N LEU A 117 -1.93 -2.41 3.97
CA LEU A 117 -1.13 -1.77 2.92
C LEU A 117 0.34 -2.18 2.94
N ALA A 118 0.78 -2.87 3.99
CA ALA A 118 2.12 -3.43 4.08
C ALA A 118 2.07 -4.83 4.69
N ILE A 119 2.83 -5.76 4.14
CA ILE A 119 2.83 -7.17 4.52
C ILE A 119 4.23 -7.69 4.81
N CYS A 120 4.32 -8.53 5.84
CA CYS A 120 5.46 -9.40 6.14
C CYS A 120 4.95 -10.83 6.28
N PRO A 121 4.72 -11.55 5.17
CA PRO A 121 4.26 -12.93 5.24
C PRO A 121 5.28 -13.83 5.92
N ALA A 122 4.79 -14.90 6.55
CA ALA A 122 5.63 -15.85 7.25
C ALA A 122 5.92 -17.07 6.37
N THR A 123 7.15 -17.60 6.50
CA THR A 123 7.48 -18.91 5.94
C THR A 123 7.04 -20.03 6.89
N MET A 124 7.04 -21.24 6.40
CA MET A 124 7.08 -22.44 7.24
C MET A 124 8.52 -22.92 7.39
N THR A 125 8.76 -23.83 8.30
CA THR A 125 10.06 -24.48 8.46
C THR A 125 10.31 -25.45 7.31
N TYR A 126 11.14 -25.06 6.35
CA TYR A 126 11.54 -25.84 5.19
C TYR A 126 13.06 -25.93 5.07
N PRO A 127 13.58 -26.88 4.27
CA PRO A 127 15.00 -26.93 3.95
C PRO A 127 15.50 -25.60 3.34
N GLU A 128 16.77 -25.26 3.59
CA GLU A 128 17.40 -24.02 3.14
C GLU A 128 17.24 -23.78 1.62
N GLU A 129 17.44 -24.82 0.81
CA GLU A 129 17.31 -24.71 -0.64
C GLU A 129 15.90 -24.26 -1.07
N PHE A 130 14.86 -24.77 -0.39
CA PHE A 130 13.49 -24.38 -0.64
C PHE A 130 13.22 -22.93 -0.20
N LEU A 131 13.71 -22.56 0.99
CA LEU A 131 13.57 -21.19 1.50
C LEU A 131 14.28 -20.18 0.59
N ASN A 132 15.46 -20.52 0.07
CA ASN A 132 16.17 -19.66 -0.88
C ASN A 132 15.33 -19.38 -2.14
N HIS A 133 14.63 -20.39 -2.68
CA HIS A 133 13.71 -20.19 -3.80
C HIS A 133 12.57 -19.18 -3.45
N VAL A 134 11.97 -19.31 -2.26
CA VAL A 134 10.94 -18.37 -1.79
C VAL A 134 11.50 -16.94 -1.64
N MET A 135 12.73 -16.82 -1.09
CA MET A 135 13.41 -15.53 -0.95
C MET A 135 13.73 -14.89 -2.30
N ASP A 136 14.17 -15.68 -3.28
CA ASP A 136 14.46 -15.18 -4.63
C ASP A 136 13.20 -14.63 -5.30
N ALA A 137 12.07 -15.32 -5.17
CA ALA A 137 10.78 -14.82 -5.67
C ALA A 137 10.37 -13.51 -4.98
N ALA A 138 10.51 -13.45 -3.66
CA ALA A 138 10.20 -12.25 -2.89
C ALA A 138 11.13 -11.06 -3.23
N ALA A 139 12.40 -11.33 -3.46
CA ALA A 139 13.38 -10.30 -3.86
C ALA A 139 13.13 -9.77 -5.27
N ALA A 140 12.56 -10.59 -6.15
CA ALA A 140 12.19 -10.20 -7.51
C ALA A 140 10.85 -9.48 -7.60
N HIS A 141 10.00 -9.58 -6.56
CA HIS A 141 8.69 -8.94 -6.54
C HIS A 141 8.79 -7.41 -6.58
N GLU A 142 8.02 -6.79 -7.46
CA GLU A 142 7.94 -5.32 -7.56
C GLU A 142 6.66 -4.82 -6.89
N ASN A 143 6.82 -4.09 -5.78
CA ASN A 143 5.71 -3.39 -5.14
C ASN A 143 5.11 -2.34 -6.08
N GLY A 144 3.81 -2.14 -6.01
CA GLY A 144 3.14 -1.12 -6.85
C GLY A 144 1.68 -1.42 -7.09
N LYS A 145 1.23 -2.61 -6.76
CA LYS A 145 -0.16 -3.04 -6.81
C LYS A 145 -0.45 -3.93 -5.60
N GLY A 146 -1.56 -3.67 -4.91
CA GLY A 146 -1.88 -4.39 -3.68
C GLY A 146 -1.19 -3.81 -2.44
N ALA A 147 -0.92 -4.65 -1.44
CA ALA A 147 -0.12 -4.30 -0.28
C ALA A 147 1.38 -4.45 -0.60
N ASP A 148 2.20 -3.55 -0.07
CA ASP A 148 3.64 -3.62 -0.26
C ASP A 148 4.26 -4.77 0.55
N LEU A 149 5.02 -5.64 -0.11
CA LEU A 149 5.88 -6.60 0.56
C LEU A 149 7.07 -5.85 1.17
N VAL A 150 7.09 -5.67 2.48
CA VAL A 150 8.09 -4.85 3.20
C VAL A 150 9.08 -5.69 4.00
N GLY A 151 8.83 -6.98 4.12
CA GLY A 151 9.69 -7.92 4.83
C GLY A 151 9.15 -9.33 4.77
N ILE A 152 9.87 -10.24 5.41
CA ILE A 152 9.50 -11.65 5.53
C ILE A 152 9.72 -12.06 6.97
N ASN A 153 8.75 -12.76 7.54
CA ASN A 153 8.87 -13.36 8.86
C ASN A 153 9.32 -14.83 8.67
N MET A 154 10.52 -15.16 9.10
CA MET A 154 11.06 -16.52 8.94
C MET A 154 10.77 -17.34 10.20
N GLU A 155 10.21 -18.54 10.00
CA GLU A 155 9.96 -19.54 11.04
C GLU A 155 10.82 -20.78 10.87
#